data_6a442bdd413d5cde5bd266766009b2c0
#
_entry.id   6a442bdd413d5cde5bd266766009b2c0
#
_cell.length_a   1.000
_cell.length_b   1.000
_cell.length_c   1.000
_cell.angle_alpha   90.00
_cell.angle_beta   90.00
_cell.angle_gamma   90.00
#
_symmetry.space_group_name_H-M   'P 1'
#
loop_
_entity.id
_entity.type
_entity.pdbx_description
1 polymer ?
#
loop_
_entity_poly.entity_id
_entity_poly.type
_entity_poly.pdbx_seq_one_letter_code
_entity_poly.pdbx_strand_id
1 'polypeptide(L)'
;MAKKALSAPEIPLCINVLRLLNYRLAPDELILFDWLTVKQISFKYKPFHYSQARVEEETRIRRTRQEVIIKQFSALGFLKTDIKVNSVTRGRVRYYSVDFSVLADADVLLELIVLGSTLFRNFLSYFDYHAIMQKKSKEEVLKPVAAIDRK
;
A
#
# COMPACT_ATOMS: atom_id res chain seq x y z
N MET A 1 18.47 -5.72 28.23
CA MET A 1 18.63 -4.80 27.17
C MET A 1 17.38 -4.03 26.81
N ALA A 2 17.54 -2.78 26.59
CA ALA A 2 16.37 -1.98 26.28
C ALA A 2 15.78 -2.37 24.94
N LYS A 3 14.46 -2.40 24.92
CA LYS A 3 13.79 -2.71 23.70
C LYS A 3 13.87 -1.51 22.77
N LYS A 4 14.33 -1.77 21.57
CA LYS A 4 14.44 -0.70 20.62
C LYS A 4 13.08 -0.25 20.16
N ALA A 5 12.88 1.04 20.14
CA ALA A 5 11.63 1.56 19.60
C ALA A 5 11.55 1.31 18.12
N LEU A 6 10.37 0.93 17.65
CA LEU A 6 10.15 0.74 16.23
C LEU A 6 10.10 2.09 15.56
N SER A 7 10.96 2.30 14.59
CA SER A 7 11.00 3.58 13.88
C SER A 7 10.90 3.34 12.38
N ALA A 8 10.43 4.35 11.70
CA ALA A 8 10.28 4.27 10.26
C ALA A 8 11.65 4.19 9.59
N PRO A 9 11.79 3.39 8.55
CA PRO A 9 13.01 3.36 7.77
C PRO A 9 13.30 4.72 7.16
N GLU A 10 14.56 5.04 7.02
CA GLU A 10 14.96 6.35 6.51
C GLU A 10 14.87 6.46 5.00
N ILE A 11 14.70 5.35 4.31
CA ILE A 11 14.74 5.36 2.85
C ILE A 11 13.40 5.84 2.29
N PRO A 12 13.38 6.94 1.55
CA PRO A 12 12.13 7.39 0.91
C PRO A 12 11.67 6.36 -0.12
N LEU A 13 10.42 5.94 0.00
CA LEU A 13 9.91 4.89 -0.85
C LEU A 13 9.99 5.24 -2.34
N CYS A 14 9.53 6.43 -2.71
CA CYS A 14 9.46 6.79 -4.11
C CYS A 14 10.82 6.74 -4.80
N ILE A 15 11.87 7.19 -4.12
CA ILE A 15 13.20 7.22 -4.73
C ILE A 15 13.75 5.82 -4.91
N ASN A 16 13.60 4.99 -3.89
CA ASN A 16 14.19 3.65 -3.93
C ASN A 16 13.39 2.70 -4.78
N VAL A 17 12.08 2.86 -4.81
CA VAL A 17 11.22 2.04 -5.67
C VAL A 17 11.58 2.28 -7.14
N LEU A 18 11.71 3.53 -7.54
CA LEU A 18 12.05 3.83 -8.92
C LEU A 18 13.37 3.21 -9.34
N ARG A 19 14.32 3.13 -8.42
CA ARG A 19 15.61 2.54 -8.76
C ARG A 19 15.56 1.03 -8.83
N LEU A 20 14.86 0.41 -7.91
CA LEU A 20 14.89 -1.04 -7.78
C LEU A 20 13.84 -1.73 -8.65
N LEU A 21 12.62 -1.22 -8.64
CA LEU A 21 11.54 -1.86 -9.37
C LEU A 21 11.58 -1.55 -10.87
N ASN A 22 12.43 -0.62 -11.28
CA ASN A 22 12.52 -0.20 -12.66
C ASN A 22 12.81 -1.35 -13.61
N TYR A 23 13.36 -2.43 -13.13
CA TYR A 23 13.69 -3.58 -13.97
C TYR A 23 12.52 -4.50 -14.21
N ARG A 24 11.46 -4.39 -13.42
CA ARG A 24 10.35 -5.32 -13.52
C ARG A 24 9.03 -4.64 -13.87
N LEU A 25 8.87 -3.41 -13.48
CA LEU A 25 7.60 -2.71 -13.68
C LEU A 25 7.77 -1.59 -14.70
N ALA A 26 6.72 -1.37 -15.48
CA ALA A 26 6.69 -0.24 -16.41
C ALA A 26 6.61 1.07 -15.60
N PRO A 27 6.98 2.20 -16.22
CA PRO A 27 6.97 3.47 -15.47
C PRO A 27 5.62 3.81 -14.85
N ASP A 28 4.52 3.58 -15.53
CA ASP A 28 3.21 3.89 -14.95
C ASP A 28 2.86 2.92 -13.83
N GLU A 29 3.31 1.67 -13.92
CA GLU A 29 3.13 0.72 -12.82
C GLU A 29 3.88 1.16 -11.59
N LEU A 30 5.09 1.68 -11.76
CA LEU A 30 5.86 2.20 -10.65
C LEU A 30 5.18 3.39 -9.99
N ILE A 31 4.65 4.28 -10.80
CA ILE A 31 3.98 5.46 -10.30
C ILE A 31 2.75 5.06 -9.48
N LEU A 32 1.97 4.13 -10.00
CA LEU A 32 0.77 3.71 -9.28
C LEU A 32 1.13 2.94 -8.01
N PHE A 33 2.16 2.11 -8.06
CA PHE A 33 2.62 1.38 -6.89
C PHE A 33 3.01 2.37 -5.78
N ASP A 34 3.81 3.35 -6.13
CA ASP A 34 4.25 4.36 -5.16
C ASP A 34 3.05 5.14 -4.62
N TRP A 35 2.17 5.55 -5.51
CA TRP A 35 0.97 6.31 -5.13
C TRP A 35 0.12 5.52 -4.13
N LEU A 36 -0.11 4.24 -4.42
CA LEU A 36 -0.94 3.41 -3.56
C LEU A 36 -0.34 3.25 -2.17
N THR A 37 0.96 2.97 -2.11
CA THR A 37 1.59 2.74 -0.82
C THR A 37 1.66 4.01 0.02
N VAL A 38 1.98 5.14 -0.62
CA VAL A 38 2.02 6.41 0.09
C VAL A 38 0.64 6.79 0.60
N LYS A 39 -0.39 6.62 -0.22
CA LYS A 39 -1.76 6.93 0.22
C LYS A 39 -2.20 6.04 1.36
N GLN A 40 -1.87 4.75 1.28
CA GLN A 40 -2.25 3.85 2.35
C GLN A 40 -1.64 4.27 3.69
N ILE A 41 -0.40 4.70 3.65
CA ILE A 41 0.25 5.18 4.87
C ILE A 41 -0.41 6.48 5.34
N SER A 42 -0.69 7.39 4.42
CA SER A 42 -1.27 8.67 4.80
C SER A 42 -2.69 8.53 5.35
N PHE A 43 -3.42 7.50 4.95
CA PHE A 43 -4.74 7.20 5.51
C PHE A 43 -4.66 6.27 6.71
N LYS A 44 -3.49 6.16 7.30
CA LYS A 44 -3.26 5.42 8.54
C LYS A 44 -3.71 3.96 8.43
N TYR A 45 -3.40 3.37 7.28
CA TYR A 45 -3.63 1.95 7.01
C TYR A 45 -5.10 1.56 6.90
N LYS A 46 -5.98 2.55 6.73
CA LYS A 46 -7.39 2.26 6.52
C LYS A 46 -7.70 2.25 5.04
N PRO A 47 -8.72 1.52 4.61
CA PRO A 47 -9.12 1.58 3.21
C PRO A 47 -9.46 3.01 2.83
N PHE A 48 -9.07 3.41 1.64
CA PHE A 48 -9.33 4.75 1.17
C PHE A 48 -9.95 4.69 -0.22
N HIS A 49 -10.68 5.73 -0.60
CA HIS A 49 -11.34 5.74 -1.89
C HIS A 49 -10.92 6.94 -2.71
N TYR A 50 -10.79 6.69 -4.01
CA TYR A 50 -10.54 7.73 -4.98
C TYR A 50 -11.28 7.35 -6.26
N SER A 51 -11.86 8.34 -6.93
CA SER A 51 -12.43 8.08 -8.24
C SER A 51 -11.30 7.88 -9.24
N GLN A 52 -11.61 7.20 -10.33
CA GLN A 52 -10.61 7.00 -11.38
C GLN A 52 -10.14 8.33 -11.93
N ALA A 53 -11.03 9.32 -11.98
CA ALA A 53 -10.65 10.64 -12.46
C ALA A 53 -9.61 11.28 -11.53
N ARG A 54 -9.79 11.15 -10.22
CA ARG A 54 -8.83 11.71 -9.28
C ARG A 54 -7.51 10.98 -9.34
N VAL A 55 -7.54 9.67 -9.50
CA VAL A 55 -6.30 8.91 -9.64
C VAL A 55 -5.55 9.35 -10.90
N GLU A 56 -6.29 9.52 -11.99
CA GLU A 56 -5.67 10.00 -13.23
C GLU A 56 -5.06 11.39 -13.05
N GLU A 57 -5.78 12.24 -12.33
CA GLU A 57 -5.30 13.59 -12.08
C GLU A 57 -3.99 13.59 -11.30
N GLU A 58 -3.89 12.71 -10.31
CA GLU A 58 -2.70 12.69 -9.46
C GLU A 58 -1.56 11.88 -10.05
N THR A 59 -1.84 10.86 -10.84
CA THR A 59 -0.81 9.99 -11.38
C THR A 59 -0.56 10.15 -12.86
N ARG A 60 -1.49 10.78 -13.58
CA ARG A 60 -1.44 10.92 -15.03
C ARG A 60 -1.61 9.58 -15.74
N ILE A 61 -2.16 8.58 -15.06
CA ILE A 61 -2.42 7.27 -15.66
C ILE A 61 -3.87 7.22 -16.07
N ARG A 62 -4.11 6.89 -17.34
CA ARG A 62 -5.47 6.83 -17.89
C ARG A 62 -6.25 5.69 -17.26
N ARG A 63 -7.57 5.85 -17.26
CA ARG A 63 -8.46 4.91 -16.58
C ARG A 63 -8.30 3.47 -17.03
N THR A 64 -8.19 3.25 -18.33
CA THR A 64 -8.03 1.90 -18.85
C THR A 64 -6.73 1.28 -18.36
N ARG A 65 -5.68 2.07 -18.31
CA ARG A 65 -4.39 1.57 -17.85
C ARG A 65 -4.42 1.32 -16.35
N GLN A 66 -5.12 2.15 -15.60
CA GLN A 66 -5.31 1.91 -14.18
C GLN A 66 -5.91 0.53 -13.93
N GLU A 67 -6.94 0.16 -14.72
CA GLU A 67 -7.58 -1.14 -14.53
C GLU A 67 -6.62 -2.29 -14.76
N VAL A 68 -5.78 -2.18 -15.77
CA VAL A 68 -4.80 -3.23 -16.06
C VAL A 68 -3.82 -3.38 -14.90
N ILE A 69 -3.31 -2.27 -14.40
CA ILE A 69 -2.32 -2.29 -13.33
C ILE A 69 -2.94 -2.82 -12.04
N ILE A 70 -4.17 -2.38 -11.74
CA ILE A 70 -4.85 -2.83 -10.53
C ILE A 70 -5.05 -4.34 -10.56
N LYS A 71 -5.38 -4.89 -11.72
CA LYS A 71 -5.51 -6.35 -11.84
C LYS A 71 -4.19 -7.06 -11.58
N GLN A 72 -3.10 -6.51 -12.09
CA GLN A 72 -1.78 -7.09 -11.86
C GLN A 72 -1.43 -7.08 -10.39
N PHE A 73 -1.64 -5.96 -9.73
CA PHE A 73 -1.30 -5.82 -8.32
C PHE A 73 -2.21 -6.68 -7.44
N SER A 74 -3.47 -6.80 -7.83
CA SER A 74 -4.39 -7.68 -7.10
C SER A 74 -3.99 -9.14 -7.25
N ALA A 75 -3.49 -9.52 -8.42
CA ALA A 75 -3.04 -10.89 -8.64
C ALA A 75 -1.85 -11.23 -7.76
N LEU A 76 -1.01 -10.25 -7.44
CA LEU A 76 0.11 -10.45 -6.53
C LEU A 76 -0.34 -10.50 -5.08
N GLY A 77 -1.58 -10.10 -4.81
CA GLY A 77 -2.18 -10.28 -3.50
C GLY A 77 -2.04 -9.12 -2.53
N PHE A 78 -1.25 -8.11 -2.87
CA PHE A 78 -1.06 -7.01 -1.91
C PHE A 78 -2.08 -5.89 -2.06
N LEU A 79 -2.77 -5.82 -3.19
CA LEU A 79 -3.77 -4.79 -3.39
C LEU A 79 -5.15 -5.41 -3.40
N LYS A 80 -6.04 -4.84 -2.61
CA LYS A 80 -7.44 -5.24 -2.61
C LYS A 80 -8.27 -4.04 -2.95
N THR A 81 -9.28 -4.25 -3.78
CA THR A 81 -10.21 -3.18 -4.13
C THR A 81 -11.63 -3.64 -3.89
N ASP A 82 -12.48 -2.68 -3.61
CA ASP A 82 -13.88 -2.95 -3.36
C ASP A 82 -14.68 -1.80 -3.95
N ILE A 83 -15.69 -2.11 -4.73
CA ILE A 83 -16.51 -1.08 -5.35
C ILE A 83 -17.81 -0.99 -4.58
N LYS A 84 -18.10 0.20 -4.06
CA LYS A 84 -19.32 0.44 -3.32
C LYS A 84 -20.14 1.51 -4.02
N VAL A 85 -21.45 1.39 -3.92
CA VAL A 85 -22.35 2.37 -4.51
C VAL A 85 -22.66 3.41 -3.45
N ASN A 86 -22.46 4.68 -3.81
CA ASN A 86 -22.81 5.77 -2.94
C ASN A 86 -24.33 5.97 -3.02
N SER A 87 -25.01 5.83 -1.88
CA SER A 87 -26.45 5.89 -1.87
C SER A 87 -26.99 7.30 -2.19
N VAL A 88 -26.19 8.31 -1.94
CA VAL A 88 -26.62 9.68 -2.20
C VAL A 88 -26.45 10.06 -3.66
N THR A 89 -25.26 9.81 -4.21
CA THR A 89 -24.96 10.21 -5.58
C THR A 89 -25.22 9.09 -6.57
N ARG A 90 -25.41 7.87 -6.07
CA ARG A 90 -25.57 6.66 -6.89
C ARG A 90 -24.37 6.36 -7.76
N GLY A 91 -23.25 7.02 -7.47
CA GLY A 91 -22.02 6.74 -8.18
C GLY A 91 -21.29 5.57 -7.55
N ARG A 92 -20.45 4.94 -8.34
CA ARG A 92 -19.61 3.87 -7.85
C ARG A 92 -18.32 4.45 -7.31
N VAL A 93 -17.93 3.98 -6.14
CA VAL A 93 -16.70 4.43 -5.50
C VAL A 93 -15.83 3.22 -5.26
N ARG A 94 -14.58 3.30 -5.72
CA ARG A 94 -13.64 2.22 -5.52
C ARG A 94 -12.80 2.50 -4.29
N TYR A 95 -12.79 1.54 -3.38
CA TYR A 95 -11.94 1.58 -2.21
C TYR A 95 -10.69 0.76 -2.47
N TYR A 96 -9.58 1.25 -1.98
CA TYR A 96 -8.29 0.59 -2.11
C TYR A 96 -7.77 0.22 -0.74
N SER A 97 -7.11 -0.91 -0.66
CA SER A 97 -6.45 -1.32 0.57
C SER A 97 -5.17 -2.06 0.19
N VAL A 98 -4.06 -1.57 0.71
CA VAL A 98 -2.75 -2.19 0.47
C VAL A 98 -2.39 -3.02 1.68
N ASP A 99 -2.03 -4.27 1.44
CA ASP A 99 -1.64 -5.17 2.52
C ASP A 99 -0.13 -5.21 2.59
N PHE A 100 0.42 -4.49 3.56
CA PHE A 100 1.86 -4.39 3.70
C PHE A 100 2.49 -5.71 4.15
N SER A 101 1.73 -6.57 4.79
CA SER A 101 2.28 -7.87 5.17
C SER A 101 2.60 -8.72 3.95
N VAL A 102 1.80 -8.59 2.90
CA VAL A 102 2.07 -9.28 1.65
C VAL A 102 3.30 -8.68 0.97
N LEU A 103 3.41 -7.35 0.98
CA LEU A 103 4.60 -6.70 0.42
C LEU A 103 5.86 -7.02 1.20
N ALA A 104 5.75 -7.31 2.48
CA ALA A 104 6.90 -7.70 3.29
C ALA A 104 7.29 -9.16 3.06
N ASP A 105 6.47 -9.92 2.35
CA ASP A 105 6.78 -11.29 2.01
C ASP A 105 7.90 -11.28 0.95
N ALA A 106 8.98 -11.99 1.24
CA ALA A 106 10.14 -11.96 0.35
C ALA A 106 9.81 -12.48 -1.04
N ASP A 107 8.96 -13.49 -1.13
CA ASP A 107 8.63 -14.07 -2.43
C ASP A 107 7.84 -13.07 -3.29
N VAL A 108 6.89 -12.38 -2.69
CA VAL A 108 6.12 -11.39 -3.43
C VAL A 108 7.01 -10.23 -3.87
N LEU A 109 7.85 -9.77 -2.96
CA LEU A 109 8.73 -8.66 -3.29
C LEU A 109 9.71 -9.04 -4.38
N LEU A 110 10.19 -10.29 -4.37
CA LEU A 110 11.07 -10.77 -5.42
C LEU A 110 10.40 -10.80 -6.79
N GLU A 111 9.09 -11.01 -6.82
CA GLU A 111 8.36 -10.95 -8.08
C GLU A 111 8.32 -9.55 -8.65
N LEU A 112 8.41 -8.56 -7.78
CA LEU A 112 8.34 -7.17 -8.21
C LEU A 112 9.70 -6.59 -8.58
N ILE A 113 10.78 -7.16 -8.05
CA ILE A 113 12.09 -6.55 -8.22
C ILE A 113 13.15 -7.57 -8.62
N VAL A 114 14.24 -7.06 -9.17
CA VAL A 114 15.41 -7.86 -9.46
C VAL A 114 16.26 -7.87 -8.20
N LEU A 115 16.58 -9.09 -7.74
CA LEU A 115 17.12 -9.26 -6.48
C LEU A 115 18.58 -9.03 -6.32
N GLY A 116 19.07 -9.03 -5.14
CA GLY A 116 20.48 -9.19 -4.83
C GLY A 116 21.18 -7.95 -4.38
N SER A 117 20.47 -6.94 -3.97
CA SER A 117 21.11 -5.71 -3.55
C SER A 117 20.77 -5.39 -2.11
N THR A 118 21.52 -4.47 -1.53
CA THR A 118 21.21 -3.93 -0.22
C THR A 118 19.83 -3.27 -0.22
N LEU A 119 19.45 -2.72 -1.37
CA LEU A 119 18.14 -2.09 -1.49
C LEU A 119 17.01 -3.09 -1.26
N PHE A 120 17.18 -4.32 -1.68
CA PHE A 120 16.17 -5.34 -1.45
C PHE A 120 15.90 -5.52 0.04
N ARG A 121 16.97 -5.61 0.84
CA ARG A 121 16.80 -5.75 2.29
C ARG A 121 16.15 -4.53 2.88
N ASN A 122 16.51 -3.35 2.37
CA ASN A 122 15.91 -2.12 2.85
C ASN A 122 14.43 -2.07 2.55
N PHE A 123 14.04 -2.55 1.38
CA PHE A 123 12.62 -2.60 1.05
C PHE A 123 11.88 -3.61 1.92
N LEU A 124 12.48 -4.76 2.19
CA LEU A 124 11.86 -5.71 3.10
C LEU A 124 11.63 -5.07 4.46
N SER A 125 12.65 -4.38 4.98
CA SER A 125 12.51 -3.70 6.27
C SER A 125 11.44 -2.61 6.23
N TYR A 126 11.37 -1.90 5.13
CA TYR A 126 10.39 -0.84 4.95
C TYR A 126 8.97 -1.39 5.02
N PHE A 127 8.71 -2.43 4.23
CA PHE A 127 7.38 -2.99 4.19
C PHE A 127 7.05 -3.76 5.47
N ASP A 128 8.05 -4.38 6.08
CA ASP A 128 7.85 -5.07 7.34
C ASP A 128 7.44 -4.09 8.43
N TYR A 129 8.09 -2.94 8.50
CA TYR A 129 7.71 -1.90 9.45
C TYR A 129 6.24 -1.52 9.26
N HIS A 130 5.85 -1.25 8.04
CA HIS A 130 4.47 -0.81 7.79
C HIS A 130 3.47 -1.94 7.97
N ALA A 131 3.87 -3.17 7.74
CA ALA A 131 3.01 -4.31 8.02
C ALA A 131 2.69 -4.40 9.51
N ILE A 132 3.72 -4.18 10.34
CA ILE A 132 3.52 -4.19 11.79
C ILE A 132 2.62 -3.05 12.22
N MET A 133 2.85 -1.86 11.67
CA MET A 133 2.02 -0.71 12.02
C MET A 133 0.59 -0.90 11.55
N GLN A 134 0.41 -1.51 10.39
CA GLN A 134 -0.92 -1.78 9.87
C GLN A 134 -1.66 -2.75 10.78
N LYS A 135 -0.98 -3.77 11.26
CA LYS A 135 -1.57 -4.73 12.16
C LYS A 135 -1.97 -4.06 13.47
N LYS A 136 -1.11 -3.19 14.00
CA LYS A 136 -1.42 -2.47 15.22
C LYS A 136 -2.64 -1.56 15.04
N SER A 137 -2.73 -0.92 13.90
CA SER A 137 -3.87 -0.06 13.62
C SER A 137 -5.17 -0.86 13.62
N LYS A 138 -5.15 -2.05 13.03
CA LYS A 138 -6.33 -2.90 13.04
C LYS A 138 -6.69 -3.36 14.44
N GLU A 139 -5.69 -3.68 15.24
CA GLU A 139 -5.94 -4.12 16.60
C GLU A 139 -6.56 -3.01 17.42
N GLU A 140 -6.11 -1.78 17.21
CA GLU A 140 -6.69 -0.65 17.92
C GLU A 140 -8.15 -0.44 17.54
N VAL A 141 -8.45 -0.57 16.26
CA VAL A 141 -9.82 -0.40 15.80
C VAL A 141 -10.72 -1.48 16.38
N LEU A 142 -10.19 -2.68 16.55
CA LEU A 142 -10.98 -3.79 17.03
C LEU A 142 -11.07 -3.88 18.55
N LYS A 143 -10.36 -3.00 19.27
CA LYS A 143 -10.44 -3.03 20.72
C LYS A 143 -11.86 -2.74 21.17
N PRO A 144 -12.34 -3.48 22.18
CA PRO A 144 -13.71 -3.28 22.64
C PRO A 144 -13.91 -1.90 23.21
N VAL A 145 -14.96 -1.27 22.80
CA VAL A 145 -15.33 0.04 23.32
C VAL A 145 -15.62 -0.07 24.80
N ALA A 146 -16.06 -1.23 25.23
CA ALA A 146 -16.37 -1.42 26.63
C ALA A 146 -15.22 -1.10 27.55
N ALA A 147 -14.00 -1.26 27.08
CA ALA A 147 -12.84 -0.91 27.89
C ALA A 147 -12.81 0.56 28.23
N ILE A 148 -13.41 1.37 27.39
CA ILE A 148 -13.44 2.79 27.60
C ILE A 148 -14.53 3.19 28.56
N ASP A 149 -15.62 2.48 28.53
CA ASP A 149 -16.73 2.81 29.32
C ASP A 149 -16.57 2.50 30.76
N ARG A 150 -15.57 1.84 31.11
CA ARG A 150 -15.44 1.52 32.38
C ARG A 150 -15.22 2.63 33.15
N LYS A 151 -15.69 3.01 33.87
CA LYS A 151 -15.48 4.10 34.56
C LYS A 151 -15.92 4.26 35.51
#